data_cc1b4c9f4776623a132db9ada7de3a8d
#
_entry.id   cc1b4c9f4776623a132db9ada7de3a8d
#
_cell.length_a   1.000
_cell.length_b   1.000
_cell.length_c   1.000
_cell.angle_alpha   90.00
_cell.angle_beta   90.00
_cell.angle_gamma   90.00
#
_symmetry.space_group_name_H-M   'P 1'
#
loop_
_entity.id
_entity.type
_entity.pdbx_description
1 polymer ?
#
loop_
_entity_poly.entity_id
_entity_poly.type
_entity_poly.pdbx_seq_one_letter_code
_entity_poly.pdbx_strand_id
1 'polypeptide(L)'
;DTAMTYDEAMEYLGKITQKKTDKTASDKKQEKSVDKKEVSAGNAGEVAMTLPEDLPESFTMSSGVGAWASGINIKPDGTFTASFHDSNYESSSVSSGSGTFKNIELVDKYTYTMELDTFTYDDEIGKEVSNDNGHITTFTELYGIAGGTTFTVYLPGAPTADMPEGMQRWLGFHYYSVPIPEALDCYAIYNVDTEYGYFNTGLQ
;
A
#
# COMPACT_ATOMS: atom_id res chain seq x y z
N ASP A 1 4.53 26.33 -11.46
CA ASP A 1 4.75 25.24 -10.49
C ASP A 1 4.12 24.00 -11.10
N THR A 2 4.94 23.17 -11.73
CA THR A 2 4.51 21.87 -12.30
C THR A 2 4.47 20.85 -11.15
N ALA A 3 3.38 20.14 -11.00
CA ALA A 3 3.26 19.01 -10.07
C ALA A 3 4.33 17.95 -10.41
N MET A 4 4.90 17.35 -9.38
CA MET A 4 5.91 16.30 -9.51
C MET A 4 5.22 15.02 -10.03
N THR A 5 5.78 14.40 -11.06
CA THR A 5 5.28 13.11 -11.57
C THR A 5 5.61 11.97 -10.58
N TYR A 6 4.97 10.81 -10.77
CA TYR A 6 5.25 9.62 -9.97
C TYR A 6 6.75 9.26 -9.98
N ASP A 7 7.36 9.21 -11.16
CA ASP A 7 8.79 8.85 -11.31
C ASP A 7 9.71 9.86 -10.62
N GLU A 8 9.39 11.15 -10.70
CA GLU A 8 10.13 12.20 -9.98
C GLU A 8 9.96 12.08 -8.46
N ALA A 9 8.76 11.73 -7.98
CA ALA A 9 8.51 11.47 -6.56
C ALA A 9 9.29 10.25 -6.06
N MET A 10 9.34 9.18 -6.84
CA MET A 10 10.11 7.97 -6.52
C MET A 10 11.63 8.19 -6.58
N GLU A 11 12.13 8.99 -7.54
CA GLU A 11 13.54 9.38 -7.59
C GLU A 11 13.94 10.26 -6.41
N TYR A 12 13.07 11.19 -6.00
CA TYR A 12 13.28 12.03 -4.82
C TYR A 12 13.39 11.20 -3.53
N LEU A 13 12.54 10.16 -3.40
CA LEU A 13 12.60 9.21 -2.28
C LEU A 13 13.89 8.41 -2.25
N GLY A 14 14.31 7.87 -3.37
CA GLY A 14 15.58 7.14 -3.48
C GLY A 14 16.78 7.98 -3.02
N LYS A 15 16.77 9.28 -3.29
CA LYS A 15 17.83 10.20 -2.86
C LYS A 15 17.83 10.49 -1.36
N ILE A 16 16.66 10.48 -0.71
CA ILE A 16 16.56 10.66 0.75
C ILE A 16 17.06 9.41 1.49
N THR A 17 16.77 8.23 0.96
CA THR A 17 17.18 6.94 1.57
C THR A 17 18.69 6.75 1.53
N GLN A 18 19.36 7.09 0.41
CA GLN A 18 20.82 7.00 0.30
C GLN A 18 21.58 7.91 1.29
N LYS A 19 20.96 9.02 1.70
CA LYS A 19 21.57 9.95 2.67
C LYS A 19 21.53 9.46 4.11
N LYS A 20 20.63 8.49 4.44
CA LYS A 20 20.51 7.88 5.78
C LYS A 20 21.38 6.63 5.96
N THR A 21 21.61 5.86 4.89
CA THR A 21 22.41 4.61 4.95
C THR A 21 23.90 4.85 5.23
N ASP A 22 24.45 6.03 4.92
CA ASP A 22 25.83 6.38 5.25
C ASP A 22 26.07 6.67 6.75
N LYS A 23 25.04 6.62 7.59
CA LYS A 23 25.12 6.96 9.02
C LYS A 23 24.97 5.79 10.00
N THR A 24 24.61 4.58 9.55
CA THR A 24 24.34 3.45 10.46
C THR A 24 24.98 2.15 9.97
N ALA A 25 26.28 2.14 9.82
CA ALA A 25 27.07 0.91 9.75
C ALA A 25 27.84 0.76 11.07
N SER A 26 27.18 0.31 12.12
CA SER A 26 27.82 -0.37 13.25
C SER A 26 26.79 -0.89 14.24
N ASP A 27 26.91 -2.17 14.51
CA ASP A 27 26.50 -2.93 15.71
C ASP A 27 25.35 -3.95 15.64
N LYS A 28 25.87 -5.20 15.51
CA LYS A 28 25.60 -6.43 16.30
C LYS A 28 24.27 -7.20 16.18
N LYS A 29 24.47 -8.32 15.55
CA LYS A 29 23.98 -9.69 15.72
C LYS A 29 23.65 -10.08 17.17
N GLN A 30 22.41 -10.53 17.44
CA GLN A 30 22.14 -11.56 18.46
C GLN A 30 20.84 -12.32 18.13
N GLU A 31 21.02 -13.61 17.81
CA GLU A 31 19.96 -14.61 17.69
C GLU A 31 19.34 -14.88 19.07
N LYS A 32 18.01 -15.02 19.10
CA LYS A 32 17.31 -15.69 20.20
C LYS A 32 16.19 -16.56 19.63
N SER A 33 16.42 -17.88 19.76
CA SER A 33 15.44 -18.92 19.50
C SER A 33 14.25 -18.82 20.46
N VAL A 34 13.02 -18.92 19.97
CA VAL A 34 11.83 -19.11 20.79
C VAL A 34 11.12 -20.41 20.36
N ASP A 35 10.89 -21.25 21.38
CA ASP A 35 10.30 -22.57 21.28
C ASP A 35 8.91 -22.60 20.65
N LYS A 36 8.74 -23.52 19.70
CA LYS A 36 7.45 -23.97 19.16
C LYS A 36 6.69 -24.73 20.26
N LYS A 37 5.53 -24.23 20.65
CA LYS A 37 4.51 -24.98 21.40
C LYS A 37 3.47 -25.44 20.39
N GLU A 38 3.45 -26.74 20.14
CA GLU A 38 2.40 -27.42 19.37
C GLU A 38 1.04 -27.23 20.07
N VAL A 39 0.05 -26.76 19.34
CA VAL A 39 -1.36 -26.84 19.74
C VAL A 39 -2.08 -27.78 18.77
N SER A 40 -2.64 -28.80 19.36
CA SER A 40 -3.35 -29.93 18.79
C SER A 40 -4.48 -29.54 17.84
N ALA A 41 -4.55 -30.22 16.70
CA ALA A 41 -5.61 -30.15 15.71
C ALA A 41 -6.95 -30.62 16.29
N GLY A 42 -7.93 -29.73 16.31
CA GLY A 42 -9.34 -30.04 16.47
C GLY A 42 -10.08 -29.64 15.20
N ASN A 43 -10.68 -30.61 14.53
CA ASN A 43 -11.51 -30.46 13.35
C ASN A 43 -12.76 -29.63 13.66
N ALA A 44 -12.76 -28.35 13.35
CA ALA A 44 -13.94 -27.50 13.24
C ALA A 44 -13.81 -26.75 11.90
N GLY A 45 -14.86 -26.68 11.11
CA GLY A 45 -14.84 -26.03 9.80
C GLY A 45 -14.16 -24.66 9.89
N GLU A 46 -13.15 -24.48 9.07
CA GLU A 46 -12.31 -23.29 9.00
C GLU A 46 -13.21 -22.10 8.61
N VAL A 47 -13.61 -21.32 9.61
CA VAL A 47 -14.24 -20.03 9.35
C VAL A 47 -13.12 -19.14 8.81
N ALA A 48 -13.16 -18.82 7.53
CA ALA A 48 -12.21 -17.92 6.93
C ALA A 48 -12.15 -16.62 7.77
N MET A 49 -10.96 -16.23 8.21
CA MET A 49 -10.78 -15.00 8.97
C MET A 49 -11.08 -13.81 8.05
N THR A 50 -11.75 -12.81 8.58
CA THR A 50 -12.02 -11.55 7.88
C THR A 50 -11.17 -10.42 8.46
N LEU A 51 -11.01 -9.34 7.73
CA LEU A 51 -10.50 -8.08 8.26
C LEU A 51 -11.49 -7.52 9.30
N PRO A 52 -11.07 -6.57 10.16
CA PRO A 52 -11.96 -5.95 11.15
C PRO A 52 -13.22 -5.36 10.51
N GLU A 53 -14.38 -5.50 11.18
CA GLU A 53 -15.65 -4.96 10.68
C GLU A 53 -15.68 -3.43 10.68
N ASP A 54 -14.86 -2.79 11.52
CA ASP A 54 -14.68 -1.33 11.59
C ASP A 54 -13.57 -0.83 10.66
N LEU A 55 -13.02 -1.69 9.78
CA LEU A 55 -12.06 -1.28 8.77
C LEU A 55 -12.67 -0.21 7.86
N PRO A 56 -12.00 0.95 7.68
CA PRO A 56 -12.42 1.95 6.69
C PRO A 56 -12.49 1.34 5.29
N GLU A 57 -13.53 1.68 4.55
CA GLU A 57 -13.71 1.16 3.20
C GLU A 57 -12.66 1.68 2.22
N SER A 58 -12.19 2.93 2.38
CA SER A 58 -11.36 3.62 1.39
C SER A 58 -9.96 3.93 1.89
N PHE A 59 -8.97 3.63 1.05
CA PHE A 59 -7.56 3.90 1.27
C PHE A 59 -6.96 4.58 0.04
N THR A 60 -6.04 5.52 0.26
CA THR A 60 -5.39 6.27 -0.81
C THR A 60 -3.88 6.27 -0.65
N MET A 61 -3.19 6.17 -1.77
CA MET A 61 -1.75 6.35 -1.94
C MET A 61 -1.52 7.52 -2.88
N SER A 62 -0.74 8.51 -2.46
CA SER A 62 -0.31 9.63 -3.31
C SER A 62 0.94 10.27 -2.75
N SER A 63 1.65 11.07 -3.55
CA SER A 63 2.79 11.87 -3.06
C SER A 63 2.36 13.19 -2.40
N GLY A 64 1.07 13.51 -2.40
CA GLY A 64 0.53 14.74 -1.81
C GLY A 64 0.67 16.02 -2.64
N VAL A 65 1.38 15.98 -3.76
CA VAL A 65 1.57 17.15 -4.64
C VAL A 65 0.60 17.20 -5.83
N GLY A 66 -0.40 16.29 -5.85
CA GLY A 66 -1.40 16.19 -6.92
C GLY A 66 -0.86 15.41 -8.12
N ALA A 67 -1.47 15.51 -9.27
CA ALA A 67 -1.22 14.82 -10.51
C ALA A 67 -1.55 13.31 -10.48
N TRP A 68 -1.11 12.53 -9.49
CA TRP A 68 -1.39 11.10 -9.40
C TRP A 68 -1.93 10.65 -8.05
N ALA A 69 -2.77 9.65 -8.07
CA ALA A 69 -3.20 8.90 -6.89
C ALA A 69 -3.61 7.47 -7.27
N SER A 70 -3.45 6.55 -6.33
CA SER A 70 -4.02 5.21 -6.38
C SER A 70 -4.93 5.00 -5.16
N GLY A 71 -6.08 4.37 -5.37
CA GLY A 71 -7.06 4.11 -4.34
C GLY A 71 -7.48 2.65 -4.28
N ILE A 72 -7.78 2.16 -3.07
CA ILE A 72 -8.39 0.86 -2.82
C ILE A 72 -9.65 1.08 -1.99
N ASN A 73 -10.79 0.51 -2.43
CA ASN A 73 -11.98 0.34 -1.61
C ASN A 73 -12.10 -1.15 -1.27
N ILE A 74 -11.96 -1.49 -0.01
CA ILE A 74 -11.90 -2.88 0.47
C ILE A 74 -12.99 -3.14 1.50
N LYS A 75 -13.53 -4.37 1.51
CA LYS A 75 -14.49 -4.84 2.50
C LYS A 75 -13.83 -5.84 3.47
N PRO A 76 -14.44 -6.08 4.63
CA PRO A 76 -13.92 -7.04 5.60
C PRO A 76 -13.74 -8.47 5.05
N ASP A 77 -14.52 -8.87 4.06
CA ASP A 77 -14.42 -10.19 3.40
C ASP A 77 -13.24 -10.29 2.41
N GLY A 78 -12.46 -9.22 2.23
CA GLY A 78 -11.33 -9.16 1.32
C GLY A 78 -11.70 -8.81 -0.12
N THR A 79 -12.97 -8.60 -0.46
CA THR A 79 -13.36 -8.08 -1.78
C THR A 79 -12.97 -6.61 -1.91
N PHE A 80 -12.45 -6.20 -3.07
CA PHE A 80 -12.02 -4.83 -3.26
C PHE A 80 -12.20 -4.34 -4.70
N THR A 81 -12.28 -3.02 -4.85
CA THR A 81 -12.05 -2.31 -6.11
C THR A 81 -10.85 -1.39 -5.94
N ALA A 82 -10.13 -1.15 -7.03
CA ALA A 82 -8.99 -0.25 -7.01
C ALA A 82 -8.95 0.61 -8.28
N SER A 83 -8.36 1.81 -8.15
CA SER A 83 -8.20 2.74 -9.26
C SER A 83 -6.87 3.49 -9.14
N PHE A 84 -6.33 3.88 -10.28
CA PHE A 84 -5.14 4.71 -10.40
C PHE A 84 -5.36 5.78 -11.45
N HIS A 85 -4.82 6.96 -11.21
CA HIS A 85 -4.68 8.01 -12.22
C HIS A 85 -3.38 8.77 -12.02
N ASP A 86 -2.79 9.14 -13.14
CA ASP A 86 -1.71 10.13 -13.24
C ASP A 86 -2.01 11.01 -14.45
N SER A 87 -1.99 12.32 -14.28
CA SER A 87 -2.43 13.24 -15.31
C SER A 87 -1.51 14.44 -15.43
N ASN A 88 -1.20 14.80 -16.66
CA ASN A 88 -0.57 16.04 -17.04
C ASN A 88 -1.44 16.80 -18.06
N TYR A 89 -0.91 17.90 -18.60
CA TYR A 89 -1.67 18.73 -19.54
C TYR A 89 -2.06 18.01 -20.83
N GLU A 90 -1.20 17.11 -21.34
CA GLU A 90 -1.35 16.49 -22.68
C GLU A 90 -1.85 15.05 -22.59
N SER A 91 -1.62 14.35 -21.47
CA SER A 91 -1.93 12.93 -21.34
C SER A 91 -2.32 12.55 -19.92
N SER A 92 -2.97 11.39 -19.80
CA SER A 92 -3.30 10.73 -18.54
C SER A 92 -2.96 9.25 -18.63
N SER A 93 -2.47 8.69 -17.53
CA SER A 93 -2.43 7.25 -17.29
C SER A 93 -3.52 6.90 -16.29
N VAL A 94 -4.35 5.92 -16.62
CA VAL A 94 -5.46 5.50 -15.76
C VAL A 94 -5.51 3.98 -15.65
N SER A 95 -6.07 3.50 -14.56
CA SER A 95 -6.36 2.09 -14.36
C SER A 95 -7.50 1.92 -13.39
N SER A 96 -8.32 0.89 -13.57
CA SER A 96 -9.30 0.44 -12.60
C SER A 96 -9.49 -1.06 -12.70
N GLY A 97 -10.03 -1.64 -11.63
CA GLY A 97 -10.30 -3.05 -11.58
C GLY A 97 -10.85 -3.49 -10.22
N SER A 98 -11.13 -4.78 -10.13
CA SER A 98 -11.66 -5.40 -8.92
C SER A 98 -11.00 -6.74 -8.64
N GLY A 99 -10.98 -7.14 -7.38
CA GLY A 99 -10.34 -8.38 -6.98
C GLY A 99 -10.75 -8.85 -5.61
N THR A 100 -10.07 -9.90 -5.15
CA THR A 100 -10.26 -10.50 -3.84
C THR A 100 -8.91 -10.78 -3.19
N PHE A 101 -8.85 -10.61 -1.89
CA PHE A 101 -7.78 -11.14 -1.04
C PHE A 101 -8.26 -12.44 -0.36
N LYS A 102 -7.31 -13.33 -0.12
CA LYS A 102 -7.48 -14.58 0.63
C LYS A 102 -6.45 -14.71 1.73
N ASN A 103 -6.50 -15.81 2.48
CA ASN A 103 -5.54 -16.13 3.55
C ASN A 103 -5.34 -14.94 4.49
N ILE A 104 -6.49 -14.33 4.88
CA ILE A 104 -6.49 -13.21 5.83
C ILE A 104 -6.16 -13.78 7.21
N GLU A 105 -5.07 -13.33 7.82
CA GLU A 105 -4.57 -13.82 9.11
C GLU A 105 -4.22 -12.64 10.03
N LEU A 106 -4.62 -12.72 11.29
CA LEU A 106 -4.18 -11.82 12.36
C LEU A 106 -2.80 -12.26 12.84
N VAL A 107 -1.77 -11.48 12.54
CA VAL A 107 -0.36 -11.77 12.92
C VAL A 107 -0.08 -11.35 14.36
N ASP A 108 -0.56 -10.17 14.73
CA ASP A 108 -0.46 -9.61 16.08
C ASP A 108 -1.65 -8.68 16.36
N LYS A 109 -1.61 -7.99 17.50
CA LYS A 109 -2.71 -7.10 17.94
C LYS A 109 -3.10 -6.02 16.91
N TYR A 110 -2.16 -5.61 16.06
CA TYR A 110 -2.32 -4.45 15.18
C TYR A 110 -2.09 -4.77 13.70
N THR A 111 -1.83 -6.05 13.36
CA THR A 111 -1.33 -6.40 12.03
C THR A 111 -2.06 -7.61 11.47
N TYR A 112 -2.64 -7.45 10.28
CA TYR A 112 -3.14 -8.55 9.47
C TYR A 112 -2.24 -8.74 8.26
N THR A 113 -2.14 -9.98 7.77
CA THR A 113 -1.61 -10.30 6.45
C THR A 113 -2.71 -10.86 5.57
N MET A 114 -2.59 -10.67 4.27
CA MET A 114 -3.50 -11.21 3.26
C MET A 114 -2.75 -11.41 1.95
N GLU A 115 -3.24 -12.32 1.11
CA GLU A 115 -2.69 -12.62 -0.21
C GLU A 115 -3.66 -12.18 -1.29
N LEU A 116 -3.16 -11.60 -2.37
CA LEU A 116 -3.97 -11.33 -3.56
C LEU A 116 -4.39 -12.65 -4.20
N ASP A 117 -5.70 -12.90 -4.29
CA ASP A 117 -6.26 -14.09 -4.90
C ASP A 117 -6.61 -13.86 -6.37
N THR A 118 -7.40 -12.82 -6.64
CA THR A 118 -7.79 -12.44 -7.99
C THR A 118 -7.71 -10.94 -8.18
N PHE A 119 -7.38 -10.52 -9.41
CA PHE A 119 -7.53 -9.14 -9.85
C PHE A 119 -7.86 -9.11 -11.35
N THR A 120 -8.86 -8.33 -11.71
CA THR A 120 -9.30 -8.16 -13.11
C THR A 120 -9.37 -6.67 -13.41
N TYR A 121 -8.67 -6.26 -14.46
CA TYR A 121 -8.75 -4.89 -14.98
C TYR A 121 -10.07 -4.67 -15.72
N ASP A 122 -10.62 -3.46 -15.61
CA ASP A 122 -11.83 -3.06 -16.34
C ASP A 122 -11.55 -2.78 -17.82
N ASP A 123 -10.33 -2.33 -18.15
CA ASP A 123 -9.88 -2.01 -19.50
C ASP A 123 -8.61 -2.79 -19.89
N GLU A 124 -8.36 -2.89 -21.19
CA GLU A 124 -7.17 -3.53 -21.75
C GLU A 124 -5.93 -2.66 -21.50
N ILE A 125 -4.92 -3.24 -20.85
CA ILE A 125 -3.65 -2.55 -20.56
C ILE A 125 -2.91 -2.24 -21.87
N GLY A 126 -2.41 -1.01 -21.98
CA GLY A 126 -1.76 -0.48 -23.19
C GLY A 126 -2.73 0.14 -24.21
N LYS A 127 -4.04 0.04 -23.99
CA LYS A 127 -5.03 0.74 -24.82
C LYS A 127 -4.89 2.24 -24.65
N GLU A 128 -5.01 2.97 -25.77
CA GLU A 128 -5.00 4.44 -25.81
C GLU A 128 -6.33 4.96 -26.37
N VAL A 129 -6.81 6.03 -25.77
CA VAL A 129 -8.01 6.76 -26.23
C VAL A 129 -7.67 8.24 -26.29
N SER A 130 -7.93 8.87 -27.44
CA SER A 130 -7.79 10.31 -27.62
C SER A 130 -9.15 11.00 -27.56
N ASN A 131 -9.26 12.13 -26.88
CA ASN A 131 -10.44 12.98 -26.91
C ASN A 131 -10.35 14.03 -28.03
N ASP A 132 -11.46 14.77 -28.23
CA ASP A 132 -11.57 15.79 -29.28
C ASP A 132 -10.55 16.94 -29.18
N ASN A 133 -9.93 17.13 -28.02
CA ASN A 133 -8.90 18.15 -27.78
C ASN A 133 -7.48 17.59 -27.95
N GLY A 134 -7.33 16.32 -28.39
CA GLY A 134 -6.03 15.68 -28.57
C GLY A 134 -5.39 15.15 -27.30
N HIS A 135 -6.05 15.23 -26.12
CA HIS A 135 -5.55 14.64 -24.89
C HIS A 135 -5.59 13.10 -25.00
N ILE A 136 -4.51 12.43 -24.69
CA ILE A 136 -4.37 10.98 -24.78
C ILE A 136 -4.52 10.37 -23.37
N THR A 137 -5.40 9.39 -23.25
CA THR A 137 -5.54 8.55 -22.06
C THR A 137 -5.01 7.16 -22.35
N THR A 138 -4.02 6.70 -21.61
CA THR A 138 -3.43 5.36 -21.70
C THR A 138 -3.88 4.53 -20.50
N PHE A 139 -4.40 3.32 -20.76
CA PHE A 139 -4.74 2.36 -19.70
C PHE A 139 -3.49 1.58 -19.30
N THR A 140 -3.08 1.72 -18.04
CA THR A 140 -1.81 1.18 -17.51
C THR A 140 -2.05 0.12 -16.44
N GLU A 141 -1.01 -0.58 -16.02
CA GLU A 141 -1.07 -1.37 -14.79
C GLU A 141 -1.43 -0.50 -13.59
N LEU A 142 -2.13 -1.08 -12.62
CA LEU A 142 -2.61 -0.37 -11.44
C LEU A 142 -1.49 -0.29 -10.39
N TYR A 143 -0.91 0.88 -10.23
CA TYR A 143 0.14 1.14 -9.24
C TYR A 143 -0.35 0.85 -7.82
N GLY A 144 0.45 0.07 -7.10
CA GLY A 144 0.18 -0.36 -5.74
C GLY A 144 -0.52 -1.73 -5.63
N ILE A 145 -1.14 -2.24 -6.71
CA ILE A 145 -1.68 -3.61 -6.78
C ILE A 145 -0.84 -4.48 -7.71
N ALA A 146 -0.52 -4.01 -8.92
CA ALA A 146 0.27 -4.77 -9.89
C ALA A 146 1.61 -5.23 -9.29
N GLY A 147 1.97 -6.49 -9.53
CA GLY A 147 3.17 -7.12 -9.00
C GLY A 147 3.12 -7.51 -7.52
N GLY A 148 2.02 -7.22 -6.81
CA GLY A 148 1.84 -7.63 -5.42
C GLY A 148 1.21 -9.02 -5.30
N THR A 149 1.70 -9.79 -4.35
CA THR A 149 1.10 -11.06 -3.92
C THR A 149 0.74 -11.02 -2.45
N THR A 150 1.55 -10.37 -1.63
CA THR A 150 1.37 -10.29 -0.18
C THR A 150 1.12 -8.86 0.27
N PHE A 151 0.11 -8.70 1.10
CA PHE A 151 -0.28 -7.40 1.65
C PHE A 151 -0.38 -7.46 3.17
N THR A 152 -0.04 -6.36 3.81
CA THR A 152 -0.18 -6.18 5.26
C THR A 152 -1.18 -5.06 5.53
N VAL A 153 -2.10 -5.29 6.46
CA VAL A 153 -3.01 -4.25 6.98
C VAL A 153 -2.57 -3.88 8.38
N TYR A 154 -2.24 -2.61 8.58
CA TYR A 154 -1.91 -2.06 9.89
C TYR A 154 -3.11 -1.33 10.48
N LEU A 155 -3.40 -1.61 11.74
CA LEU A 155 -4.44 -0.96 12.52
C LEU A 155 -3.89 0.26 13.27
N PRO A 156 -4.73 1.21 13.67
CA PRO A 156 -4.33 2.25 14.62
C PRO A 156 -3.72 1.66 15.88
N GLY A 157 -2.60 2.23 16.32
CA GLY A 157 -1.80 1.73 17.44
C GLY A 157 -0.62 0.84 17.04
N ALA A 158 -0.45 0.49 15.76
CA ALA A 158 0.73 -0.22 15.28
C ALA A 158 1.99 0.62 15.49
N PRO A 159 3.09 0.06 16.12
CA PRO A 159 4.33 0.79 16.30
C PRO A 159 4.97 1.15 14.95
N THR A 160 5.14 2.44 14.68
CA THR A 160 5.66 2.89 13.37
C THR A 160 7.13 2.57 13.16
N ALA A 161 7.91 2.49 14.25
CA ALA A 161 9.33 2.16 14.20
C ALA A 161 9.62 0.70 13.78
N ASP A 162 8.65 -0.21 13.97
CA ASP A 162 8.79 -1.64 13.67
C ASP A 162 8.35 -1.98 12.22
N MET A 163 7.82 -1.01 11.49
CA MET A 163 7.36 -1.21 10.11
C MET A 163 8.51 -1.36 9.13
N PRO A 164 8.35 -2.11 8.01
CA PRO A 164 9.37 -2.25 6.97
C PRO A 164 9.86 -0.92 6.41
N GLU A 165 11.09 -0.89 5.90
CA GLU A 165 11.70 0.33 5.34
C GLU A 165 10.85 0.96 4.24
N GLY A 166 10.24 0.13 3.36
CA GLY A 166 9.31 0.60 2.34
C GLY A 166 8.11 1.35 2.94
N MET A 167 7.50 0.80 4.00
CA MET A 167 6.40 1.46 4.69
C MET A 167 6.86 2.74 5.43
N GLN A 168 8.08 2.75 5.99
CA GLN A 168 8.66 3.95 6.61
C GLN A 168 8.78 5.12 5.63
N ARG A 169 9.07 4.84 4.35
CA ARG A 169 9.08 5.87 3.30
C ARG A 169 7.68 6.47 3.11
N TRP A 170 6.64 5.62 3.07
CA TRP A 170 5.26 6.08 2.92
C TRP A 170 4.74 6.84 4.14
N LEU A 171 5.15 6.47 5.35
CA LEU A 171 4.91 7.28 6.55
C LEU A 171 5.51 8.68 6.42
N GLY A 172 6.71 8.79 5.83
CA GLY A 172 7.33 10.09 5.55
C GLY A 172 6.53 10.98 4.60
N PHE A 173 5.77 10.41 3.67
CA PHE A 173 4.82 11.18 2.85
C PHE A 173 3.53 11.47 3.59
N HIS A 174 2.96 10.47 4.24
CA HIS A 174 1.70 10.61 4.95
C HIS A 174 1.79 11.70 6.04
N TYR A 175 2.90 11.76 6.76
CA TYR A 175 3.18 12.74 7.81
C TYR A 175 4.17 13.84 7.37
N TYR A 176 4.15 14.26 6.09
CA TYR A 176 5.18 15.16 5.57
C TYR A 176 5.25 16.52 6.29
N SER A 177 4.15 17.00 6.86
CA SER A 177 4.04 18.30 7.54
C SER A 177 4.06 18.21 9.08
N VAL A 178 4.03 17.00 9.64
CA VAL A 178 4.04 16.73 11.08
C VAL A 178 5.02 15.59 11.42
N PRO A 179 5.50 15.48 12.67
CA PRO A 179 6.33 14.34 13.06
C PRO A 179 5.57 13.01 12.92
N ILE A 180 6.25 11.97 12.42
CA ILE A 180 5.71 10.61 12.42
C ILE A 180 5.46 10.20 13.88
N PRO A 181 4.22 9.80 14.26
CA PRO A 181 3.90 9.38 15.61
C PRO A 181 4.60 8.05 15.96
N GLU A 182 4.79 7.75 17.23
CA GLU A 182 5.35 6.47 17.68
C GLU A 182 4.42 5.28 17.36
N ALA A 183 3.11 5.51 17.33
CA ALA A 183 2.09 4.55 16.95
C ALA A 183 1.20 5.15 15.85
N LEU A 184 0.86 4.35 14.84
CA LEU A 184 0.00 4.75 13.74
C LEU A 184 -1.36 5.21 14.27
N ASP A 185 -1.86 6.36 13.82
CA ASP A 185 -3.15 6.93 14.23
C ASP A 185 -4.29 6.67 13.22
N CYS A 186 -4.00 5.95 12.15
CA CYS A 186 -4.91 5.59 11.08
C CYS A 186 -4.75 4.12 10.69
N TYR A 187 -5.60 3.62 9.80
CA TYR A 187 -5.40 2.33 9.14
C TYR A 187 -4.49 2.50 7.92
N ALA A 188 -3.69 1.49 7.62
CA ALA A 188 -2.87 1.47 6.41
C ALA A 188 -2.85 0.08 5.76
N ILE A 189 -2.69 0.04 4.43
CA ILE A 189 -2.45 -1.18 3.66
C ILE A 189 -1.08 -1.04 2.99
N TYR A 190 -0.27 -2.09 3.07
CA TYR A 190 1.08 -2.13 2.51
C TYR A 190 1.24 -3.33 1.59
N ASN A 191 1.59 -3.08 0.33
CA ASN A 191 2.02 -4.13 -0.60
C ASN A 191 3.47 -4.48 -0.31
N VAL A 192 3.71 -5.68 0.20
CA VAL A 192 5.03 -6.13 0.66
C VAL A 192 6.02 -6.27 -0.50
N ASP A 193 5.54 -6.76 -1.65
CA ASP A 193 6.41 -7.09 -2.79
C ASP A 193 6.87 -5.85 -3.56
N THR A 194 6.01 -4.85 -3.67
CA THR A 194 6.29 -3.62 -4.44
C THR A 194 6.54 -2.39 -3.57
N GLU A 195 6.44 -2.56 -2.25
CA GLU A 195 6.70 -1.54 -1.23
C GLU A 195 5.80 -0.30 -1.33
N TYR A 196 4.53 -0.47 -1.77
CA TYR A 196 3.53 0.60 -1.83
C TYR A 196 2.66 0.66 -0.58
N GLY A 197 2.42 1.88 -0.07
CA GLY A 197 1.64 2.13 1.14
C GLY A 197 0.41 3.00 0.90
N TYR A 198 -0.74 2.55 1.38
CA TYR A 198 -2.03 3.24 1.34
C TYR A 198 -2.49 3.61 2.74
N PHE A 199 -3.17 4.73 2.89
CA PHE A 199 -3.72 5.20 4.16
C PHE A 199 -5.20 5.54 4.02
N ASN A 200 -5.98 5.34 5.08
CA ASN A 200 -7.41 5.65 5.07
C ASN A 200 -7.72 7.13 5.33
N THR A 201 -6.73 7.94 5.67
CA THR A 201 -6.86 9.39 5.85
C THR A 201 -6.04 10.11 4.77
N GLY A 202 -6.41 11.36 4.48
CA GLY A 202 -5.58 12.24 3.63
C GLY A 202 -4.20 12.50 4.28
N LEU A 203 -3.29 13.11 3.51
CA LEU A 203 -1.97 13.53 4.01
C LEU A 203 -2.09 14.55 5.14
N GLN A 204 -1.24 14.42 6.13
CA GLN A 204 -1.22 15.26 7.35
C GLN A 204 -0.22 16.40 7.23
#